data_3a99d00aee74e0f70a2dce1af586912e
#
_entry.id   3a99d00aee74e0f70a2dce1af586912e
#
_cell.length_a   1.000
_cell.length_b   1.000
_cell.length_c   1.000
_cell.angle_alpha   90.00
_cell.angle_beta   90.00
_cell.angle_gamma   90.00
#
_symmetry.space_group_name_H-M   'P 1'
#
loop_
_entity.id
_entity.type
_entity.pdbx_description
1 polymer ?
#
loop_
_entity_poly.entity_id
_entity_poly.type
_entity_poly.pdbx_seq_one_letter_code
_entity_poly.pdbx_strand_id
1 'polypeptide(L)'
;MLSLARLSTFALVFALAACDKPPEPTPNAAPERPAPATPAANTASKPAAPARPTEVVYEAPAGWQKIDNPSPMRKATYKIPRAEGDPEDAEMTVSQAGGTVDQNVQRWAGQFERGKDDTIGRKQMKVGDLDVTVVELHGTFSGMAMPGAPAASGKPNWAMLGAIVETQGSLTFFKLTGPKKTVESAKPAFDKFVEGFRAK
;
A
#
# COMPACT_ATOMS: atom_id res chain seq x y z
N MET A 1 24.84 4.83 54.56
CA MET A 1 24.38 6.22 54.80
C MET A 1 22.99 6.33 54.23
N LEU A 2 22.03 6.54 55.13
CA LEU A 2 20.58 6.65 54.83
C LEU A 2 20.27 8.01 54.19
N SER A 3 19.33 8.07 53.26
CA SER A 3 18.53 9.28 52.99
C SER A 3 17.22 8.87 52.32
N LEU A 4 16.31 8.81 53.05
CA LEU A 4 14.98 9.34 53.41
C LEU A 4 14.13 9.79 52.20
N ALA A 5 12.97 9.15 52.19
CA ALA A 5 11.75 9.39 51.46
C ALA A 5 11.24 10.83 51.52
N ARG A 6 10.52 11.24 50.48
CA ARG A 6 9.43 12.23 50.56
C ARG A 6 8.20 11.72 49.80
N LEU A 7 7.23 11.32 50.59
CA LEU A 7 5.82 11.14 50.21
C LEU A 7 5.19 12.53 50.06
N SER A 8 4.55 12.81 48.94
CA SER A 8 3.65 13.97 48.78
C SER A 8 2.26 13.46 48.42
N THR A 9 1.40 13.55 49.41
CA THR A 9 -0.03 13.29 49.36
C THR A 9 -0.73 14.48 48.69
N PHE A 10 -1.42 14.28 47.55
CA PHE A 10 -2.30 15.30 46.99
C PHE A 10 -3.75 14.90 47.27
N ALA A 11 -4.43 15.74 48.04
CA ALA A 11 -5.83 15.61 48.39
C ALA A 11 -6.74 15.98 47.21
N LEU A 12 -7.67 15.12 46.90
CA LEU A 12 -8.72 15.29 45.88
C LEU A 12 -9.93 16.02 46.51
N VAL A 13 -10.24 17.22 46.06
CA VAL A 13 -11.45 17.95 46.44
C VAL A 13 -12.52 17.72 45.37
N PHE A 14 -13.60 17.06 45.78
CA PHE A 14 -14.83 16.91 44.96
C PHE A 14 -15.70 18.17 45.15
N ALA A 15 -15.99 18.89 44.06
CA ALA A 15 -17.02 19.91 44.01
C ALA A 15 -18.21 19.35 43.22
N LEU A 16 -19.33 19.15 43.95
CA LEU A 16 -20.64 18.89 43.32
C LEU A 16 -21.23 20.22 42.82
N ALA A 17 -21.45 20.30 41.50
CA ALA A 17 -22.25 21.36 40.89
C ALA A 17 -23.61 20.79 40.54
N ALA A 18 -24.69 21.38 41.09
CA ALA A 18 -26.09 21.07 40.88
C ALA A 18 -26.50 21.52 39.44
N CYS A 19 -27.25 20.65 38.77
CA CYS A 19 -27.87 20.95 37.49
C CYS A 19 -29.17 21.75 37.73
N ASP A 20 -29.19 22.98 37.27
CA ASP A 20 -30.42 23.77 37.10
C ASP A 20 -31.00 23.53 35.70
N LYS A 21 -32.26 23.12 35.64
CA LYS A 21 -33.00 22.81 34.41
C LYS A 21 -33.72 24.07 33.93
N PRO A 22 -33.50 24.57 32.71
CA PRO A 22 -34.27 25.69 32.17
C PRO A 22 -35.70 25.27 31.81
N PRO A 23 -36.71 26.18 31.91
CA PRO A 23 -38.11 25.89 31.60
C PRO A 23 -38.36 25.75 30.09
N GLU A 24 -39.29 24.86 29.73
CA GLU A 24 -39.76 24.63 28.35
C GLU A 24 -40.53 25.85 27.83
N PRO A 25 -40.29 26.29 26.58
CA PRO A 25 -41.16 27.26 25.94
C PRO A 25 -42.41 26.61 25.32
N THR A 26 -43.57 27.21 25.60
CA THR A 26 -44.88 26.90 25.02
C THR A 26 -44.92 27.06 23.49
N PRO A 27 -45.65 26.22 22.75
CA PRO A 27 -45.74 26.33 21.30
C PRO A 27 -46.62 27.52 20.88
N ASN A 28 -46.02 28.50 20.24
CA ASN A 28 -46.73 29.60 19.59
C ASN A 28 -46.96 29.23 18.12
N ALA A 29 -48.22 29.20 17.70
CA ALA A 29 -48.64 28.90 16.35
C ALA A 29 -48.08 29.97 15.38
N ALA A 30 -47.21 29.57 14.46
CA ALA A 30 -46.74 30.40 13.36
C ALA A 30 -47.58 30.16 12.10
N PRO A 31 -47.83 31.18 11.27
CA PRO A 31 -48.67 31.08 10.08
C PRO A 31 -47.96 30.24 8.99
N GLU A 32 -48.77 29.45 8.28
CA GLU A 32 -48.38 28.65 7.14
C GLU A 32 -47.64 29.47 6.08
N ARG A 33 -46.39 29.10 5.85
CA ARG A 33 -45.57 29.61 4.73
C ARG A 33 -45.76 28.67 3.51
N PRO A 34 -46.02 29.21 2.30
CA PRO A 34 -46.12 28.37 1.10
C PRO A 34 -44.90 27.54 0.90
N ALA A 35 -45.06 26.28 0.55
CA ALA A 35 -43.97 25.34 0.26
C ALA A 35 -43.04 25.88 -0.84
N PRO A 36 -41.71 25.86 -0.64
CA PRO A 36 -40.79 26.16 -1.72
C PRO A 36 -40.87 25.06 -2.76
N ALA A 37 -41.01 25.45 -4.02
CA ALA A 37 -40.94 24.56 -5.15
C ALA A 37 -39.61 23.79 -5.11
N THR A 38 -39.70 22.49 -5.17
CA THR A 38 -38.55 21.55 -5.25
C THR A 38 -37.75 21.91 -6.49
N PRO A 39 -36.45 22.26 -6.37
CA PRO A 39 -35.59 22.34 -7.55
C PRO A 39 -35.46 20.95 -8.15
N ALA A 40 -35.82 20.77 -9.41
CA ALA A 40 -35.56 19.56 -10.15
C ALA A 40 -34.05 19.25 -10.01
N ALA A 41 -33.74 18.16 -9.34
CA ALA A 41 -32.38 17.66 -9.25
C ALA A 41 -31.92 17.29 -10.65
N ASN A 42 -31.13 18.20 -11.21
CA ASN A 42 -30.41 17.93 -12.44
C ASN A 42 -29.29 16.94 -12.11
N THR A 43 -29.62 15.65 -12.03
CA THR A 43 -28.66 14.56 -11.94
C THR A 43 -27.95 14.46 -13.30
N ALA A 44 -27.01 15.38 -13.54
CA ALA A 44 -25.98 15.16 -14.52
C ALA A 44 -25.18 13.93 -14.04
N SER A 45 -25.52 12.76 -14.56
CA SER A 45 -24.74 11.55 -14.35
C SER A 45 -23.31 11.84 -14.78
N LYS A 46 -22.40 11.94 -13.83
CA LYS A 46 -20.95 11.95 -14.12
C LYS A 46 -20.69 10.73 -15.02
N PRO A 47 -20.03 10.90 -16.18
CA PRO A 47 -19.69 9.76 -17.03
C PRO A 47 -19.07 8.67 -16.16
N ALA A 48 -19.63 7.46 -16.20
CA ALA A 48 -19.06 6.32 -15.50
C ALA A 48 -17.62 6.14 -16.00
N ALA A 49 -16.66 6.15 -15.09
CA ALA A 49 -15.29 5.80 -15.44
C ALA A 49 -15.31 4.42 -16.10
N PRO A 50 -14.51 4.18 -17.16
CA PRO A 50 -14.47 2.89 -17.83
C PRO A 50 -14.27 1.79 -16.80
N ALA A 51 -15.04 0.70 -16.93
CA ALA A 51 -14.95 -0.43 -16.01
C ALA A 51 -13.53 -0.97 -16.01
N ARG A 52 -12.90 -1.03 -14.84
CA ARG A 52 -11.56 -1.60 -14.70
C ARG A 52 -11.61 -3.11 -14.95
N PRO A 53 -10.56 -3.72 -15.52
CA PRO A 53 -10.49 -5.15 -15.71
C PRO A 53 -10.55 -5.90 -14.38
N THR A 54 -11.09 -7.11 -14.40
CA THR A 54 -11.24 -7.93 -13.19
C THR A 54 -9.96 -8.69 -12.83
N GLU A 55 -9.15 -9.00 -13.82
CA GLU A 55 -7.94 -9.79 -13.66
C GLU A 55 -6.86 -9.37 -14.66
N VAL A 56 -5.59 -9.59 -14.28
CA VAL A 56 -4.42 -9.40 -15.15
C VAL A 56 -3.95 -10.76 -15.63
N VAL A 57 -3.90 -10.94 -16.94
CA VAL A 57 -3.27 -12.10 -17.61
C VAL A 57 -1.82 -11.74 -17.89
N TYR A 58 -0.91 -12.63 -17.58
CA TYR A 58 0.53 -12.43 -17.76
C TYR A 58 1.22 -13.76 -18.06
N GLU A 59 2.37 -13.69 -18.71
CA GLU A 59 3.24 -14.83 -18.99
C GLU A 59 4.63 -14.55 -18.38
N ALA A 60 5.12 -15.47 -17.56
CA ALA A 60 6.43 -15.29 -16.92
C ALA A 60 7.56 -15.39 -17.97
N PRO A 61 8.59 -14.52 -17.90
CA PRO A 61 9.74 -14.60 -18.77
C PRO A 61 10.45 -15.95 -18.71
N ALA A 62 11.05 -16.34 -19.82
CA ALA A 62 11.91 -17.53 -19.86
C ALA A 62 13.04 -17.43 -18.84
N GLY A 63 13.30 -18.51 -18.13
CA GLY A 63 14.33 -18.57 -17.08
C GLY A 63 13.84 -18.22 -15.69
N TRP A 64 12.62 -17.66 -15.52
CA TRP A 64 11.99 -17.51 -14.21
C TRP A 64 11.34 -18.82 -13.81
N GLN A 65 11.76 -19.37 -12.68
CA GLN A 65 11.33 -20.68 -12.20
C GLN A 65 10.12 -20.51 -11.27
N LYS A 66 8.95 -20.99 -11.69
CA LYS A 66 7.78 -21.01 -10.81
C LYS A 66 8.05 -21.99 -9.68
N ILE A 67 7.84 -21.55 -8.44
CA ILE A 67 7.97 -22.37 -7.24
C ILE A 67 6.65 -22.44 -6.48
N ASP A 68 6.53 -23.38 -5.54
CA ASP A 68 5.36 -23.48 -4.69
C ASP A 68 5.20 -22.22 -3.85
N ASN A 69 3.96 -21.78 -3.70
CA ASN A 69 3.67 -20.61 -2.90
C ASN A 69 3.82 -20.89 -1.41
N PRO A 70 4.74 -20.21 -0.73
CA PRO A 70 4.90 -20.38 0.72
C PRO A 70 3.76 -19.76 1.53
N SER A 71 2.85 -19.04 0.88
CA SER A 71 1.75 -18.32 1.53
C SER A 71 0.50 -18.32 0.67
N PRO A 72 -0.70 -18.57 1.26
CA PRO A 72 -1.97 -18.50 0.54
C PRO A 72 -2.30 -17.08 0.03
N MET A 73 -1.63 -16.05 0.56
CA MET A 73 -1.79 -14.66 0.12
C MET A 73 -1.13 -14.37 -1.23
N ARG A 74 -0.32 -15.28 -1.75
CA ARG A 74 0.38 -15.14 -3.03
C ARG A 74 -0.33 -15.96 -4.10
N LYS A 75 -0.57 -15.38 -5.26
CA LYS A 75 -1.10 -16.07 -6.44
C LYS A 75 -0.03 -16.88 -7.17
N ALA A 76 1.19 -16.36 -7.19
CA ALA A 76 2.35 -17.03 -7.77
C ALA A 76 3.64 -16.53 -7.13
N THR A 77 4.66 -17.39 -7.16
CA THR A 77 6.03 -17.05 -6.77
C THR A 77 6.99 -17.61 -7.80
N TYR A 78 7.98 -16.80 -8.18
CA TYR A 78 9.02 -17.18 -9.13
C TYR A 78 10.38 -16.87 -8.53
N LYS A 79 11.30 -17.80 -8.75
CA LYS A 79 12.71 -17.66 -8.44
C LYS A 79 13.44 -17.20 -9.68
N ILE A 80 14.26 -16.16 -9.54
CA ILE A 80 15.12 -15.62 -10.58
C ILE A 80 16.56 -15.94 -10.22
N PRO A 81 17.29 -16.71 -11.06
CA PRO A 81 18.66 -17.07 -10.77
C PRO A 81 19.53 -15.85 -10.52
N ARG A 82 20.36 -15.92 -9.50
CA ARG A 82 21.27 -14.84 -9.12
C ARG A 82 22.30 -14.54 -10.20
N ALA A 83 22.67 -13.26 -10.30
CA ALA A 83 23.83 -12.84 -11.06
C ALA A 83 25.12 -13.32 -10.38
N GLU A 84 26.18 -13.49 -11.15
CA GLU A 84 27.48 -13.89 -10.62
C GLU A 84 27.97 -12.91 -9.55
N GLY A 85 28.37 -13.45 -8.39
CA GLY A 85 28.85 -12.69 -7.23
C GLY A 85 27.76 -12.27 -6.26
N ASP A 86 26.47 -12.42 -6.60
CA ASP A 86 25.38 -12.17 -5.66
C ASP A 86 25.18 -13.36 -4.69
N PRO A 87 24.79 -13.12 -3.43
CA PRO A 87 24.71 -14.17 -2.40
C PRO A 87 23.51 -15.12 -2.58
N GLU A 88 22.42 -14.65 -3.18
CA GLU A 88 21.18 -15.41 -3.31
C GLU A 88 20.38 -15.01 -4.55
N ASP A 89 19.41 -15.86 -4.92
CA ASP A 89 18.50 -15.62 -6.02
C ASP A 89 17.52 -14.49 -5.70
N ALA A 90 16.97 -13.81 -6.71
CA ALA A 90 15.86 -12.90 -6.51
C ALA A 90 14.51 -13.65 -6.54
N GLU A 91 13.50 -13.06 -5.91
CA GLU A 91 12.13 -13.59 -5.86
C GLU A 91 11.17 -12.60 -6.50
N MET A 92 10.32 -13.08 -7.40
CA MET A 92 9.17 -12.33 -7.91
C MET A 92 7.88 -12.95 -7.36
N THR A 93 7.06 -12.11 -6.73
CA THR A 93 5.79 -12.52 -6.15
C THR A 93 4.63 -11.84 -6.84
N VAL A 94 3.56 -12.58 -7.04
CA VAL A 94 2.27 -12.06 -7.51
C VAL A 94 1.27 -12.15 -6.36
N SER A 95 0.64 -11.02 -6.04
CA SER A 95 -0.35 -10.96 -4.96
C SER A 95 -1.43 -9.93 -5.26
N GLN A 96 -2.50 -9.92 -4.46
CA GLN A 96 -3.53 -8.90 -4.52
C GLN A 96 -3.75 -8.29 -3.14
N ALA A 97 -4.02 -7.00 -3.10
CA ALA A 97 -4.48 -6.33 -1.89
C ALA A 97 -5.30 -5.08 -2.24
N GLY A 98 -5.97 -4.54 -1.23
CA GLY A 98 -6.66 -3.26 -1.31
C GLY A 98 -5.75 -2.06 -1.06
N GLY A 99 -6.38 -0.91 -0.85
CA GLY A 99 -5.72 0.37 -0.63
C GLY A 99 -5.47 1.13 -1.94
N THR A 100 -4.74 2.23 -1.84
CA THR A 100 -4.36 3.05 -3.00
C THR A 100 -2.98 2.67 -3.51
N VAL A 101 -2.67 3.03 -4.77
CA VAL A 101 -1.33 2.87 -5.33
C VAL A 101 -0.29 3.54 -4.44
N ASP A 102 -0.55 4.78 -4.00
CA ASP A 102 0.38 5.54 -3.16
C ASP A 102 0.66 4.87 -1.81
N GLN A 103 -0.38 4.40 -1.12
CA GLN A 103 -0.21 3.66 0.14
C GLN A 103 0.66 2.41 -0.03
N ASN A 104 0.48 1.69 -1.14
CA ASN A 104 1.26 0.49 -1.43
C ASN A 104 2.71 0.81 -1.81
N VAL A 105 2.95 1.88 -2.58
CA VAL A 105 4.30 2.38 -2.88
C VAL A 105 5.02 2.77 -1.60
N GLN A 106 4.37 3.52 -0.69
CA GLN A 106 4.96 3.87 0.61
C GLN A 106 5.24 2.65 1.48
N ARG A 107 4.34 1.67 1.48
CA ARG A 107 4.56 0.39 2.19
C ARG A 107 5.78 -0.36 1.67
N TRP A 108 6.01 -0.36 0.35
CA TRP A 108 7.20 -0.97 -0.25
C TRP A 108 8.46 -0.18 0.07
N ALA A 109 8.38 1.15 -0.02
CA ALA A 109 9.50 2.03 0.32
C ALA A 109 9.94 1.87 1.80
N GLY A 110 8.98 1.67 2.71
CA GLY A 110 9.26 1.41 4.12
C GLY A 110 9.94 0.07 4.42
N GLN A 111 10.08 -0.83 3.42
CA GLN A 111 10.85 -2.07 3.55
C GLN A 111 12.34 -1.88 3.27
N PHE A 112 12.75 -0.69 2.86
CA PHE A 112 14.13 -0.35 2.53
C PHE A 112 14.62 0.83 3.37
N GLU A 113 15.78 0.66 4.02
CA GLU A 113 16.56 1.78 4.52
C GLU A 113 17.30 2.39 3.34
N ARG A 114 16.95 3.62 3.00
CA ARG A 114 17.45 4.35 1.84
C ARG A 114 18.31 5.52 2.28
N GLY A 115 19.32 5.86 1.47
CA GLY A 115 20.09 7.07 1.63
C GLY A 115 19.20 8.32 1.48
N LYS A 116 19.67 9.47 1.97
CA LYS A 116 18.91 10.73 1.90
C LYS A 116 18.60 11.17 0.46
N ASP A 117 19.49 10.80 -0.47
CA ASP A 117 19.40 11.16 -1.89
C ASP A 117 18.74 10.07 -2.74
N ASP A 118 18.39 8.92 -2.14
CA ASP A 118 17.74 7.82 -2.85
C ASP A 118 16.27 8.14 -3.09
N THR A 119 15.91 8.31 -4.35
CA THR A 119 14.54 8.55 -4.77
C THR A 119 13.79 7.26 -5.03
N ILE A 120 12.47 7.30 -4.86
CA ILE A 120 11.58 6.24 -5.34
C ILE A 120 11.40 6.45 -6.84
N GLY A 121 11.95 5.55 -7.66
CA GLY A 121 11.65 5.52 -9.08
C GLY A 121 10.17 5.16 -9.27
N ARG A 122 9.42 6.01 -9.95
CA ARG A 122 8.01 5.76 -10.24
C ARG A 122 7.66 6.19 -11.65
N LYS A 123 7.01 5.31 -12.40
CA LYS A 123 6.49 5.56 -13.74
C LYS A 123 5.06 5.02 -13.85
N GLN A 124 4.15 5.85 -14.33
CA GLN A 124 2.80 5.42 -14.70
C GLN A 124 2.74 5.19 -16.21
N MET A 125 2.05 4.14 -16.63
CA MET A 125 1.88 3.80 -18.03
C MET A 125 0.57 3.05 -18.25
N LYS A 126 0.09 3.09 -19.49
CA LYS A 126 -1.00 2.23 -19.97
C LYS A 126 -0.42 1.02 -20.69
N VAL A 127 -0.96 -0.16 -20.38
CA VAL A 127 -0.67 -1.40 -21.11
C VAL A 127 -2.01 -1.97 -21.55
N GLY A 128 -2.37 -1.74 -22.81
CA GLY A 128 -3.75 -1.94 -23.26
C GLY A 128 -4.73 -1.11 -22.42
N ASP A 129 -5.72 -1.77 -21.83
CA ASP A 129 -6.72 -1.13 -20.97
C ASP A 129 -6.29 -1.08 -19.49
N LEU A 130 -5.08 -1.53 -19.16
CA LEU A 130 -4.57 -1.57 -17.80
C LEU A 130 -3.84 -0.27 -17.42
N ASP A 131 -4.18 0.28 -16.25
CA ASP A 131 -3.39 1.30 -15.57
C ASP A 131 -2.30 0.63 -14.74
N VAL A 132 -1.05 0.88 -15.09
CA VAL A 132 0.11 0.24 -14.46
C VAL A 132 1.03 1.31 -13.86
N THR A 133 1.39 1.13 -12.59
CA THR A 133 2.45 1.92 -11.94
C THR A 133 3.66 1.03 -11.70
N VAL A 134 4.77 1.35 -12.35
CA VAL A 134 6.08 0.71 -12.12
C VAL A 134 6.82 1.47 -11.05
N VAL A 135 7.46 0.72 -10.13
CA VAL A 135 8.20 1.25 -8.97
C VAL A 135 9.57 0.62 -8.91
N GLU A 136 10.58 1.44 -8.70
CA GLU A 136 11.97 1.01 -8.53
C GLU A 136 12.50 1.53 -7.19
N LEU A 137 13.10 0.64 -6.40
CA LEU A 137 13.70 0.94 -5.09
C LEU A 137 15.03 0.21 -4.96
N HIS A 138 15.95 0.81 -4.21
CA HIS A 138 17.17 0.15 -3.77
C HIS A 138 17.57 0.64 -2.37
N GLY A 139 18.44 -0.10 -1.70
CA GLY A 139 18.91 0.21 -0.36
C GLY A 139 19.20 -1.04 0.45
N THR A 140 19.16 -0.91 1.77
CA THR A 140 19.19 -2.05 2.69
C THR A 140 17.78 -2.56 2.92
N PHE A 141 17.51 -3.78 2.51
CA PHE A 141 16.18 -4.39 2.65
C PHE A 141 16.01 -4.99 4.03
N SER A 142 15.08 -4.46 4.80
CA SER A 142 14.74 -4.93 6.17
C SER A 142 13.47 -5.80 6.19
N GLY A 143 12.78 -5.91 5.05
CA GLY A 143 11.48 -6.60 5.00
C GLY A 143 10.37 -5.80 5.68
N MET A 144 9.29 -6.49 6.01
CA MET A 144 8.18 -5.87 6.73
C MET A 144 8.46 -5.95 8.23
N ALA A 145 8.56 -4.82 8.91
CA ALA A 145 8.64 -4.78 10.37
C ALA A 145 7.36 -5.39 10.95
N MET A 146 7.50 -6.46 11.72
CA MET A 146 6.39 -7.03 12.47
C MET A 146 6.45 -6.52 13.91
N PRO A 147 5.34 -6.00 14.46
CA PRO A 147 5.31 -5.57 15.85
C PRO A 147 5.74 -6.71 16.79
N GLY A 148 6.74 -6.44 17.65
CA GLY A 148 7.24 -7.41 18.63
C GLY A 148 8.26 -8.43 18.11
N ALA A 149 8.57 -8.45 16.81
CA ALA A 149 9.66 -9.26 16.29
C ALA A 149 11.00 -8.49 16.37
N PRO A 150 12.13 -9.19 16.65
CA PRO A 150 13.45 -8.58 16.52
C PRO A 150 13.61 -7.97 15.13
N ALA A 151 14.24 -6.81 15.02
CA ALA A 151 14.58 -6.22 13.73
C ALA A 151 15.39 -7.26 12.93
N ALA A 152 14.87 -7.66 11.78
CA ALA A 152 15.62 -8.52 10.88
C ALA A 152 16.91 -7.80 10.49
N SER A 153 18.05 -8.50 10.50
CA SER A 153 19.30 -7.94 9.99
C SER A 153 19.06 -7.49 8.55
N GLY A 154 19.22 -6.20 8.29
CA GLY A 154 19.01 -5.63 6.97
C GLY A 154 19.93 -6.29 5.93
N LYS A 155 19.43 -6.54 4.74
CA LYS A 155 20.19 -7.06 3.61
C LYS A 155 20.67 -5.87 2.76
N PRO A 156 21.95 -5.48 2.85
CA PRO A 156 22.47 -4.35 2.09
C PRO A 156 22.56 -4.68 0.58
N ASN A 157 22.64 -3.65 -0.25
CA ASN A 157 22.71 -3.79 -1.71
C ASN A 157 21.57 -4.61 -2.32
N TRP A 158 20.37 -4.35 -1.86
CA TRP A 158 19.15 -4.93 -2.41
C TRP A 158 18.41 -3.93 -3.27
N ALA A 159 17.61 -4.47 -4.19
CA ALA A 159 16.73 -3.68 -5.04
C ALA A 159 15.36 -4.35 -5.17
N MET A 160 14.41 -3.57 -5.64
CA MET A 160 13.07 -4.02 -5.97
C MET A 160 12.59 -3.36 -7.26
N LEU A 161 12.00 -4.17 -8.13
CA LEU A 161 11.15 -3.73 -9.23
C LEU A 161 9.72 -4.16 -8.92
N GLY A 162 8.79 -3.23 -8.98
CA GLY A 162 7.39 -3.51 -8.73
C GLY A 162 6.50 -3.01 -9.86
N ALA A 163 5.44 -3.76 -10.18
CA ALA A 163 4.34 -3.27 -10.99
C ALA A 163 3.05 -3.40 -10.19
N ILE A 164 2.31 -2.31 -10.11
CA ILE A 164 0.98 -2.22 -9.49
C ILE A 164 -0.01 -2.03 -10.62
N VAL A 165 -0.93 -2.96 -10.78
CA VAL A 165 -2.00 -2.91 -11.78
C VAL A 165 -3.33 -2.68 -11.09
N GLU A 166 -4.05 -1.65 -11.52
CA GLU A 166 -5.37 -1.34 -10.99
C GLU A 166 -6.42 -2.25 -11.62
N THR A 167 -7.08 -3.07 -10.79
CA THR A 167 -8.16 -3.97 -11.18
C THR A 167 -9.44 -3.61 -10.43
N GLN A 168 -10.57 -4.21 -10.83
CA GLN A 168 -11.86 -3.95 -10.18
C GLN A 168 -11.83 -4.37 -8.71
N GLY A 169 -11.96 -3.40 -7.80
CA GLY A 169 -12.03 -3.62 -6.35
C GLY A 169 -10.70 -3.98 -5.67
N SER A 170 -9.60 -4.10 -6.40
CA SER A 170 -8.29 -4.44 -5.83
C SER A 170 -7.12 -3.93 -6.68
N LEU A 171 -5.92 -4.09 -6.14
CA LEU A 171 -4.67 -3.91 -6.87
C LEU A 171 -3.98 -5.26 -7.03
N THR A 172 -3.48 -5.55 -8.23
CA THR A 172 -2.61 -6.71 -8.46
C THR A 172 -1.16 -6.26 -8.45
N PHE A 173 -0.35 -6.93 -7.66
CA PHE A 173 1.06 -6.62 -7.45
C PHE A 173 1.96 -7.67 -8.06
N PHE A 174 2.95 -7.22 -8.80
CA PHE A 174 4.09 -7.99 -9.28
C PHE A 174 5.33 -7.37 -8.65
N LYS A 175 5.97 -8.07 -7.72
CA LYS A 175 7.07 -7.54 -6.93
C LYS A 175 8.28 -8.45 -7.02
N LEU A 176 9.31 -8.01 -7.72
CA LEU A 176 10.62 -8.65 -7.82
C LEU A 176 11.56 -8.00 -6.81
N THR A 177 12.15 -8.78 -5.91
CA THR A 177 13.03 -8.30 -4.84
C THR A 177 14.22 -9.23 -4.70
N GLY A 178 15.41 -8.68 -4.54
CA GLY A 178 16.64 -9.47 -4.40
C GLY A 178 17.90 -8.61 -4.36
N PRO A 179 19.07 -9.26 -4.43
CA PRO A 179 20.34 -8.55 -4.56
C PRO A 179 20.32 -7.61 -5.76
N LYS A 180 20.87 -6.42 -5.58
CA LYS A 180 20.76 -5.32 -6.55
C LYS A 180 21.21 -5.71 -7.96
N LYS A 181 22.37 -6.37 -8.09
CA LYS A 181 22.91 -6.78 -9.39
C LYS A 181 21.99 -7.78 -10.11
N THR A 182 21.42 -8.74 -9.37
CA THR A 182 20.44 -9.70 -9.91
C THR A 182 19.18 -8.99 -10.38
N VAL A 183 18.63 -8.07 -9.59
CA VAL A 183 17.43 -7.31 -9.95
C VAL A 183 17.67 -6.41 -11.17
N GLU A 184 18.81 -5.72 -11.21
CA GLU A 184 19.22 -4.89 -12.35
C GLU A 184 19.38 -5.72 -13.63
N SER A 185 19.98 -6.91 -13.55
CA SER A 185 20.13 -7.81 -14.69
C SER A 185 18.79 -8.37 -15.18
N ALA A 186 17.82 -8.54 -14.29
CA ALA A 186 16.48 -8.99 -14.62
C ALA A 186 15.56 -7.87 -15.16
N LYS A 187 15.96 -6.59 -15.02
CA LYS A 187 15.12 -5.44 -15.40
C LYS A 187 14.63 -5.48 -16.86
N PRO A 188 15.44 -5.77 -17.89
CA PRO A 188 14.95 -5.84 -19.26
C PRO A 188 13.85 -6.91 -19.46
N ALA A 189 13.97 -8.04 -18.76
CA ALA A 189 12.96 -9.09 -18.79
C ALA A 189 11.70 -8.67 -18.04
N PHE A 190 11.85 -7.96 -16.90
CA PHE A 190 10.74 -7.41 -16.13
C PHE A 190 9.97 -6.34 -16.92
N ASP A 191 10.67 -5.43 -17.61
CA ASP A 191 10.03 -4.40 -18.41
C ASP A 191 9.17 -5.03 -19.53
N LYS A 192 9.72 -6.00 -20.28
CA LYS A 192 8.97 -6.76 -21.30
C LYS A 192 7.80 -7.55 -20.70
N PHE A 193 7.98 -8.11 -19.51
CA PHE A 193 6.93 -8.82 -18.79
C PHE A 193 5.75 -7.90 -18.49
N VAL A 194 6.01 -6.67 -18.01
CA VAL A 194 4.98 -5.66 -17.74
C VAL A 194 4.27 -5.23 -19.03
N GLU A 195 5.02 -5.00 -20.12
CA GLU A 195 4.47 -4.66 -21.44
C GLU A 195 3.57 -5.76 -22.01
N GLY A 196 3.79 -7.00 -21.59
CA GLY A 196 3.01 -8.16 -21.97
C GLY A 196 1.68 -8.37 -21.22
N PHE A 197 1.34 -7.52 -20.25
CA PHE A 197 0.12 -7.65 -19.47
C PHE A 197 -1.13 -7.45 -20.34
N ARG A 198 -2.19 -8.21 -20.04
CA ARG A 198 -3.49 -8.10 -20.70
C ARG A 198 -4.61 -8.07 -19.68
N ALA A 199 -5.65 -7.33 -19.99
CA ALA A 199 -6.91 -7.32 -19.25
C ALA A 199 -7.70 -8.60 -19.50
N LYS A 200 -8.40 -9.10 -18.47
CA LYS A 200 -9.40 -10.17 -18.59
C LYS A 200 -10.70 -9.70 -17.96
#